data_7d3cc88aa64a0785bf0f018bda8d2047
#
_entry.id   7d3cc88aa64a0785bf0f018bda8d2047
#
_cell.length_a   1.000
_cell.length_b   1.000
_cell.length_c   1.000
_cell.angle_alpha   90.00
_cell.angle_beta   90.00
_cell.angle_gamma   90.00
#
_symmetry.space_group_name_H-M   'P 1'
#
loop_
_entity.id
_entity.type
_entity.pdbx_description
1 polymer ?
#
loop_
_entity_poly.entity_id
_entity_poly.type
_entity_poly.pdbx_seq_one_letter_code
_entity_poly.pdbx_strand_id
1 'polypeptide(L)'
;MSAKLNHLAITTDNYTTLGMFYRAYFDMTVSGDTDRERRAISVGDGYVGVTLIPRRAGRRAGIDHFGIEVEDFDATCAKLAERYPDIEVVERPSGRPFASFSTHDPAGNYFDLSQIGHANRAEVYDMDSWQQETSINHFAIRVREAERVAAFYGDIFGLEPSNDPGEDGGFRFSDGRVTMSILPWKISDFDGSGIEQPAMDHIGFRVPDLEAFIEKVERLANDNPHIAPRKIAFNDEGKARLALHKRCPYGTYALADPDGNLLDVAQA
;
A
#
# COMPACT_ATOMS: atom_id res chain seq x y z
N MET A 1 6.91 20.66 -6.30
CA MET A 1 6.02 19.67 -6.93
C MET A 1 5.43 18.88 -5.79
N SER A 2 4.12 18.83 -5.65
CA SER A 2 3.49 17.95 -4.68
C SER A 2 3.17 16.63 -5.39
N ALA A 3 3.53 15.53 -4.77
CA ALA A 3 3.13 14.21 -5.20
C ALA A 3 2.15 13.64 -4.19
N LYS A 4 1.23 12.78 -4.64
CA LYS A 4 0.24 12.10 -3.82
C LYS A 4 0.44 10.60 -3.93
N LEU A 5 0.43 9.91 -2.80
CA LEU A 5 0.38 8.45 -2.72
C LEU A 5 -1.08 8.01 -2.90
N ASN A 6 -1.47 7.64 -4.11
CA ASN A 6 -2.89 7.60 -4.48
C ASN A 6 -3.53 6.22 -4.46
N HIS A 7 -2.76 5.13 -4.60
CA HIS A 7 -3.33 3.79 -4.56
C HIS A 7 -2.33 2.71 -4.16
N LEU A 8 -2.88 1.57 -3.78
CA LEU A 8 -2.22 0.30 -3.58
C LEU A 8 -2.90 -0.76 -4.45
N ALA A 9 -2.18 -1.79 -4.82
CA ALA A 9 -2.74 -2.93 -5.54
C ALA A 9 -2.39 -4.24 -4.82
N ILE A 10 -3.38 -5.13 -4.74
CA ILE A 10 -3.22 -6.46 -4.15
C ILE A 10 -3.59 -7.51 -5.19
N THR A 11 -2.67 -8.42 -5.48
CA THR A 11 -2.92 -9.58 -6.31
C THR A 11 -3.47 -10.71 -5.45
N THR A 12 -4.66 -11.23 -5.77
CA THR A 12 -5.40 -12.18 -4.93
C THR A 12 -6.09 -13.26 -5.74
N ASP A 13 -6.26 -14.44 -5.17
CA ASP A 13 -7.09 -15.50 -5.73
C ASP A 13 -8.59 -15.26 -5.48
N ASN A 14 -8.93 -14.45 -4.47
CA ASN A 14 -10.31 -14.18 -4.09
C ASN A 14 -10.57 -12.69 -3.81
N TYR A 15 -10.56 -11.89 -4.87
CA TYR A 15 -10.79 -10.45 -4.77
C TYR A 15 -12.16 -10.09 -4.16
N THR A 16 -13.15 -10.94 -4.29
CA THR A 16 -14.48 -10.70 -3.69
C THR A 16 -14.42 -10.80 -2.18
N THR A 17 -13.82 -11.85 -1.63
CA THR A 17 -13.64 -12.02 -0.19
C THR A 17 -12.80 -10.87 0.39
N LEU A 18 -11.72 -10.51 -0.31
CA LEU A 18 -10.87 -9.41 0.12
C LEU A 18 -11.61 -8.07 0.09
N GLY A 19 -12.39 -7.80 -0.94
CA GLY A 19 -13.23 -6.61 -1.02
C GLY A 19 -14.28 -6.54 0.10
N MET A 20 -14.89 -7.67 0.46
CA MET A 20 -15.80 -7.76 1.62
C MET A 20 -15.05 -7.48 2.92
N PHE A 21 -13.84 -8.01 3.09
CA PHE A 21 -13.00 -7.76 4.26
C PHE A 21 -12.71 -6.27 4.44
N TYR A 22 -12.12 -5.60 3.46
CA TYR A 22 -11.77 -4.18 3.57
C TYR A 22 -12.98 -3.28 3.79
N ARG A 23 -14.12 -3.61 3.18
CA ARG A 23 -15.37 -2.90 3.42
C ARG A 23 -15.94 -3.09 4.82
N ALA A 24 -15.93 -4.33 5.32
CA ALA A 24 -16.53 -4.65 6.62
C ALA A 24 -15.68 -4.18 7.81
N TYR A 25 -14.37 -4.31 7.71
CA TYR A 25 -13.45 -3.99 8.80
C TYR A 25 -13.00 -2.52 8.79
N PHE A 26 -12.74 -1.96 7.61
CA PHE A 26 -12.17 -0.61 7.47
C PHE A 26 -13.13 0.41 6.82
N ASP A 27 -14.38 0.05 6.67
CA ASP A 27 -15.45 0.91 6.13
C ASP A 27 -15.14 1.48 4.72
N MET A 28 -14.29 0.78 3.95
CA MET A 28 -13.91 1.22 2.62
C MET A 28 -15.08 1.19 1.65
N THR A 29 -15.17 2.20 0.80
CA THR A 29 -16.19 2.33 -0.24
C THR A 29 -15.73 1.65 -1.53
N VAL A 30 -16.65 0.94 -2.21
CA VAL A 30 -16.36 0.36 -3.53
C VAL A 30 -16.41 1.44 -4.60
N SER A 31 -15.44 1.44 -5.51
CA SER A 31 -15.47 2.27 -6.70
C SER A 31 -16.70 1.95 -7.57
N GLY A 32 -17.39 2.99 -8.03
CA GLY A 32 -18.57 2.85 -8.90
C GLY A 32 -18.28 2.21 -10.25
N ASP A 33 -17.03 2.30 -10.71
CA ASP A 33 -16.57 1.66 -11.95
C ASP A 33 -16.01 0.27 -11.67
N THR A 34 -16.89 -0.63 -11.26
CA THR A 34 -16.59 -2.05 -11.27
C THR A 34 -16.60 -2.53 -12.71
N ASP A 35 -15.48 -2.40 -13.40
CA ASP A 35 -15.30 -3.00 -14.73
C ASP A 35 -15.46 -4.53 -14.59
N ARG A 36 -16.72 -4.97 -14.81
CA ARG A 36 -17.09 -6.39 -14.71
C ARG A 36 -16.32 -7.27 -15.69
N GLU A 37 -15.80 -6.70 -16.77
CA GLU A 37 -14.98 -7.42 -17.75
C GLU A 37 -13.58 -7.71 -17.20
N ARG A 38 -13.03 -6.84 -16.36
CA ARG A 38 -11.68 -6.98 -15.79
C ARG A 38 -11.63 -7.84 -14.53
N ARG A 39 -12.76 -8.13 -13.93
CA ARG A 39 -12.85 -8.93 -12.68
C ARG A 39 -11.98 -8.37 -11.54
N ALA A 40 -11.74 -7.07 -11.50
CA ALA A 40 -11.07 -6.38 -10.41
C ALA A 40 -12.09 -5.61 -9.58
N ILE A 41 -11.81 -5.42 -8.29
CA ILE A 41 -12.60 -4.55 -7.41
C ILE A 41 -11.65 -3.51 -6.86
N SER A 42 -12.03 -2.24 -6.96
CA SER A 42 -11.34 -1.16 -6.26
C SER A 42 -12.18 -0.73 -5.07
N VAL A 43 -11.54 -0.64 -3.91
CA VAL A 43 -12.10 -0.09 -2.68
C VAL A 43 -11.22 1.06 -2.20
N GLY A 44 -11.71 1.95 -1.38
CA GLY A 44 -10.88 3.05 -0.87
C GLY A 44 -11.54 3.84 0.24
N ASP A 45 -10.73 4.71 0.83
CA ASP A 45 -11.10 5.60 1.92
C ASP A 45 -11.45 7.04 1.47
N GLY A 46 -11.50 7.28 0.16
CA GLY A 46 -11.71 8.60 -0.42
C GLY A 46 -10.41 9.37 -0.71
N TYR A 47 -9.27 8.88 -0.27
CA TYR A 47 -7.95 9.43 -0.57
C TYR A 47 -7.03 8.39 -1.23
N VAL A 48 -6.97 7.19 -0.69
CA VAL A 48 -6.19 6.07 -1.23
C VAL A 48 -7.12 4.98 -1.73
N GLY A 49 -6.85 4.49 -2.94
CA GLY A 49 -7.49 3.33 -3.50
C GLY A 49 -6.73 2.03 -3.22
N VAL A 50 -7.47 0.94 -3.08
CA VAL A 50 -6.92 -0.42 -3.05
C VAL A 50 -7.57 -1.21 -4.18
N THR A 51 -6.79 -1.51 -5.21
CA THR A 51 -7.25 -2.34 -6.33
C THR A 51 -6.94 -3.80 -6.06
N LEU A 52 -7.98 -4.62 -6.01
CA LEU A 52 -7.90 -6.06 -5.80
C LEU A 52 -7.88 -6.74 -7.17
N ILE A 53 -6.71 -7.25 -7.57
CA ILE A 53 -6.43 -7.77 -8.90
C ILE A 53 -6.45 -9.30 -8.87
N PRO A 54 -7.24 -9.98 -9.75
CA PRO A 54 -7.18 -11.43 -9.85
C PRO A 54 -5.77 -11.91 -10.17
N ARG A 55 -5.28 -12.87 -9.39
CA ARG A 55 -3.97 -13.47 -9.61
C ARG A 55 -3.94 -14.21 -10.95
N ARG A 56 -2.94 -13.93 -11.75
CA ARG A 56 -2.66 -14.63 -13.00
C ARG A 56 -1.60 -15.71 -12.79
N ALA A 57 -1.58 -16.71 -13.65
CA ALA A 57 -0.53 -17.72 -13.66
C ALA A 57 0.87 -17.09 -13.67
N GLY A 58 1.77 -17.61 -12.86
CA GLY A 58 3.14 -17.10 -12.71
C GLY A 58 3.27 -15.86 -11.81
N ARG A 59 2.16 -15.27 -11.30
CA ARG A 59 2.20 -14.17 -10.34
C ARG A 59 2.02 -14.66 -8.91
N ARG A 60 2.70 -14.02 -7.97
CA ARG A 60 2.47 -14.24 -6.52
C ARG A 60 1.21 -13.50 -6.09
N ALA A 61 0.51 -14.03 -5.08
CA ALA A 61 -0.48 -13.29 -4.33
C ALA A 61 0.23 -12.38 -3.32
N GLY A 62 -0.41 -11.27 -2.96
CA GLY A 62 0.11 -10.31 -2.00
C GLY A 62 -0.02 -8.86 -2.46
N ILE A 63 0.49 -7.93 -1.66
CA ILE A 63 0.57 -6.51 -2.04
C ILE A 63 1.55 -6.41 -3.21
N ASP A 64 1.06 -5.93 -4.37
CA ASP A 64 1.79 -6.00 -5.64
C ASP A 64 2.56 -4.71 -5.92
N HIS A 65 1.90 -3.57 -5.85
CA HIS A 65 2.50 -2.26 -6.12
C HIS A 65 1.68 -1.13 -5.48
N PHE A 66 2.21 0.06 -5.58
CA PHE A 66 1.56 1.31 -5.20
C PHE A 66 1.55 2.29 -6.37
N GLY A 67 0.93 3.45 -6.19
CA GLY A 67 0.90 4.48 -7.20
C GLY A 67 1.20 5.86 -6.64
N ILE A 68 1.84 6.67 -7.48
CA ILE A 68 2.14 8.07 -7.23
C ILE A 68 1.45 8.92 -8.29
N GLU A 69 0.78 9.97 -7.84
CA GLU A 69 0.17 10.97 -8.68
C GLU A 69 0.94 12.28 -8.52
N VAL A 70 1.31 12.89 -9.64
CA VAL A 70 2.10 14.13 -9.67
C VAL A 70 1.33 15.27 -10.29
N GLU A 71 1.69 16.50 -9.95
CA GLU A 71 1.06 17.70 -10.54
C GLU A 71 1.46 17.91 -12.00
N ASP A 72 2.73 17.63 -12.33
CA ASP A 72 3.32 17.82 -13.66
C ASP A 72 4.06 16.55 -14.08
N PHE A 73 3.39 15.75 -14.90
CA PHE A 73 3.92 14.48 -15.38
C PHE A 73 5.14 14.66 -16.29
N ASP A 74 5.09 15.64 -17.20
CA ASP A 74 6.17 15.85 -18.17
C ASP A 74 7.45 16.35 -17.47
N ALA A 75 7.33 17.27 -16.52
CA ALA A 75 8.46 17.72 -15.71
C ALA A 75 9.03 16.59 -14.83
N THR A 76 8.17 15.72 -14.29
CA THR A 76 8.60 14.56 -13.52
C THR A 76 9.37 13.56 -14.39
N CYS A 77 8.88 13.25 -15.59
CA CYS A 77 9.55 12.37 -16.54
C CYS A 77 10.88 12.95 -17.02
N ALA A 78 10.95 14.25 -17.29
CA ALA A 78 12.19 14.92 -17.68
C ALA A 78 13.25 14.82 -16.57
N LYS A 79 12.87 15.07 -15.32
CA LYS A 79 13.75 14.94 -14.15
C LYS A 79 14.21 13.50 -13.94
N LEU A 80 13.32 12.54 -14.12
CA LEU A 80 13.63 11.11 -14.03
C LEU A 80 14.66 10.71 -15.10
N ALA A 81 14.45 11.10 -16.36
CA ALA A 81 15.37 10.81 -17.45
C ALA A 81 16.75 11.47 -17.28
N GLU A 82 16.82 12.68 -16.68
CA GLU A 82 18.08 13.36 -16.39
C GLU A 82 18.88 12.67 -15.28
N ARG A 83 18.21 12.27 -14.18
CA ARG A 83 18.89 11.79 -12.96
C ARG A 83 19.01 10.28 -12.86
N TYR A 84 18.10 9.56 -13.50
CA TYR A 84 18.00 8.10 -13.48
C TYR A 84 17.72 7.56 -14.89
N PRO A 85 18.65 7.74 -15.84
CA PRO A 85 18.43 7.44 -17.26
C PRO A 85 18.17 5.95 -17.56
N ASP A 86 18.50 5.06 -16.64
CA ASP A 86 18.23 3.62 -16.76
C ASP A 86 16.81 3.22 -16.29
N ILE A 87 16.02 4.17 -15.78
CA ILE A 87 14.66 3.93 -15.30
C ILE A 87 13.67 4.34 -16.40
N GLU A 88 13.00 3.35 -16.96
CA GLU A 88 12.01 3.56 -18.02
C GLU A 88 10.62 3.89 -17.44
N VAL A 89 9.88 4.77 -18.14
CA VAL A 89 8.45 5.02 -17.93
C VAL A 89 7.69 4.41 -19.09
N VAL A 90 6.79 3.48 -18.78
CA VAL A 90 6.04 2.72 -19.79
C VAL A 90 4.58 3.12 -19.76
N GLU A 91 4.03 3.53 -20.90
CA GLU A 91 2.60 3.79 -21.05
C GLU A 91 1.79 2.51 -20.88
N ARG A 92 0.72 2.60 -20.11
CA ARG A 92 -0.17 1.47 -19.83
C ARG A 92 -1.41 1.51 -20.74
N PRO A 93 -2.01 0.38 -21.05
CA PRO A 93 -3.26 0.35 -21.81
C PRO A 93 -4.32 1.24 -21.15
N SER A 94 -5.05 2.00 -21.96
CA SER A 94 -6.16 2.84 -21.51
C SER A 94 -7.19 2.09 -20.66
N GLY A 95 -7.87 2.79 -19.77
CA GLY A 95 -8.92 2.23 -18.92
C GLY A 95 -8.42 1.60 -17.62
N ARG A 96 -7.19 1.85 -17.17
CA ARG A 96 -6.77 1.54 -15.80
C ARG A 96 -7.23 2.66 -14.85
N PRO A 97 -7.83 2.33 -13.68
CA PRO A 97 -8.50 3.34 -12.86
C PRO A 97 -7.54 4.35 -12.19
N PHE A 98 -6.26 4.03 -12.03
CA PHE A 98 -5.34 4.89 -11.27
C PHE A 98 -4.04 5.23 -11.99
N ALA A 99 -3.74 4.56 -13.11
CA ALA A 99 -2.43 4.69 -13.72
C ALA A 99 -2.52 4.78 -15.23
N SER A 100 -1.88 5.79 -15.79
CA SER A 100 -1.60 5.87 -17.22
C SER A 100 -0.24 5.28 -17.55
N PHE A 101 0.69 5.32 -16.62
CA PHE A 101 2.07 4.89 -16.79
C PHE A 101 2.51 4.01 -15.63
N SER A 102 3.57 3.25 -15.86
CA SER A 102 4.26 2.50 -14.83
C SER A 102 5.75 2.66 -14.96
N THR A 103 6.44 2.60 -13.84
CA THR A 103 7.88 2.70 -13.75
C THR A 103 8.40 1.87 -12.57
N HIS A 104 9.66 1.97 -12.22
CA HIS A 104 10.24 1.30 -11.05
C HIS A 104 11.24 2.22 -10.34
N ASP A 105 11.50 1.95 -9.08
CA ASP A 105 12.57 2.58 -8.34
C ASP A 105 13.94 1.93 -8.62
N PRO A 106 15.05 2.48 -8.10
CA PRO A 106 16.38 1.91 -8.33
C PRO A 106 16.59 0.48 -7.80
N ALA A 107 15.71 -0.03 -6.95
CA ALA A 107 15.73 -1.40 -6.46
C ALA A 107 14.81 -2.35 -7.26
N GLY A 108 14.08 -1.82 -8.24
CA GLY A 108 13.17 -2.57 -9.10
C GLY A 108 11.77 -2.74 -8.51
N ASN A 109 11.40 -2.00 -7.46
CA ASN A 109 10.01 -1.97 -7.02
C ASN A 109 9.18 -1.21 -8.05
N TYR A 110 8.23 -1.92 -8.61
CA TYR A 110 7.30 -1.40 -9.59
C TYR A 110 6.24 -0.52 -8.93
N PHE A 111 5.95 0.62 -9.55
CA PHE A 111 4.85 1.48 -9.15
C PHE A 111 4.19 2.16 -10.36
N ASP A 112 2.95 2.55 -10.17
CA ASP A 112 2.20 3.27 -11.19
C ASP A 112 2.36 4.79 -11.02
N LEU A 113 2.40 5.51 -12.15
CA LEU A 113 2.55 6.95 -12.21
C LEU A 113 1.38 7.57 -12.97
N SER A 114 0.81 8.62 -12.41
CA SER A 114 -0.28 9.37 -13.03
C SER A 114 -0.18 10.87 -12.73
N GLN A 115 -1.03 11.66 -13.37
CA GLN A 115 -1.12 13.10 -13.15
C GLN A 115 -2.43 13.45 -12.44
N ILE A 116 -2.38 14.40 -11.52
CA ILE A 116 -3.55 14.95 -10.83
C ILE A 116 -4.58 15.43 -11.87
N GLY A 117 -5.83 15.03 -11.68
CA GLY A 117 -6.92 15.39 -12.59
C GLY A 117 -7.00 14.55 -13.86
N HIS A 118 -6.24 13.46 -13.97
CA HIS A 118 -6.32 12.57 -15.13
C HIS A 118 -7.70 11.89 -15.24
N ALA A 119 -8.26 11.85 -16.46
CA ALA A 119 -9.65 11.45 -16.73
C ALA A 119 -9.98 9.98 -16.41
N ASN A 120 -8.98 9.14 -16.13
CA ASN A 120 -9.19 7.72 -15.79
C ASN A 120 -9.22 7.43 -14.28
N ARG A 121 -9.30 8.46 -13.43
CA ARG A 121 -9.48 8.29 -11.98
C ARG A 121 -10.90 7.81 -11.67
N ALA A 122 -10.99 6.85 -10.75
CA ALA A 122 -12.28 6.46 -10.20
C ALA A 122 -12.81 7.58 -9.28
N GLU A 123 -14.08 7.94 -9.46
CA GLU A 123 -14.77 9.03 -8.71
C GLU A 123 -14.75 8.85 -7.17
N VAL A 124 -14.53 7.61 -6.69
CA VAL A 124 -14.43 7.27 -5.26
C VAL A 124 -13.28 7.96 -4.52
N TYR A 125 -12.32 8.54 -5.26
CA TYR A 125 -11.13 9.16 -4.70
C TYR A 125 -11.12 10.68 -4.91
N ASP A 126 -12.29 11.27 -4.83
CA ASP A 126 -12.43 12.71 -4.79
C ASP A 126 -12.02 13.24 -3.41
N MET A 127 -10.91 13.96 -3.37
CA MET A 127 -10.37 14.53 -2.14
C MET A 127 -11.32 15.53 -1.46
N ASP A 128 -12.15 16.22 -2.24
CA ASP A 128 -13.09 17.22 -1.71
C ASP A 128 -14.25 16.54 -0.95
N SER A 129 -14.53 15.28 -1.25
CA SER A 129 -15.57 14.50 -0.59
C SER A 129 -15.07 13.60 0.55
N TRP A 130 -13.76 13.56 0.82
CA TRP A 130 -13.18 12.68 1.82
C TRP A 130 -13.57 13.09 3.25
N GLN A 131 -14.36 12.23 3.88
CA GLN A 131 -14.87 12.43 5.25
C GLN A 131 -14.78 11.15 6.11
N GLN A 132 -14.08 10.13 5.63
CA GLN A 132 -13.95 8.88 6.38
C GLN A 132 -13.02 9.06 7.58
N GLU A 133 -13.46 8.57 8.74
CA GLU A 133 -12.66 8.56 9.97
C GLU A 133 -11.61 7.45 9.94
N THR A 134 -11.93 6.30 9.31
CA THR A 134 -10.97 5.22 9.06
C THR A 134 -10.27 5.43 7.73
N SER A 135 -8.96 5.46 7.73
CA SER A 135 -8.18 5.77 6.52
C SER A 135 -6.86 4.99 6.46
N ILE A 136 -6.34 4.82 5.25
CA ILE A 136 -4.96 4.36 5.04
C ILE A 136 -4.03 5.50 5.41
N ASN A 137 -3.13 5.28 6.36
CA ASN A 137 -2.19 6.28 6.80
C ASN A 137 -0.74 6.00 6.38
N HIS A 138 -0.41 4.74 6.06
CA HIS A 138 0.90 4.40 5.55
C HIS A 138 0.89 3.08 4.77
N PHE A 139 1.98 2.82 4.08
CA PHE A 139 2.39 1.51 3.60
C PHE A 139 3.90 1.38 3.66
N ALA A 140 4.40 0.16 3.61
CA ALA A 140 5.83 -0.10 3.67
C ALA A 140 6.31 -0.95 2.50
N ILE A 141 7.53 -0.66 2.03
CA ILE A 141 8.29 -1.48 1.10
C ILE A 141 9.60 -1.93 1.76
N ARG A 142 10.06 -3.14 1.47
CA ARG A 142 11.38 -3.63 1.88
C ARG A 142 12.32 -3.66 0.69
N VAL A 143 13.53 -3.11 0.89
CA VAL A 143 14.53 -2.96 -0.16
C VAL A 143 15.93 -3.28 0.38
N ARG A 144 16.84 -3.68 -0.50
CA ARG A 144 18.23 -3.96 -0.11
C ARG A 144 19.02 -2.69 0.19
N GLU A 145 18.80 -1.63 -0.60
CA GLU A 145 19.53 -0.36 -0.54
C GLU A 145 18.57 0.78 -0.14
N ALA A 146 18.09 0.74 1.11
CA ALA A 146 17.05 1.65 1.57
C ALA A 146 17.42 3.14 1.40
N GLU A 147 18.66 3.52 1.66
CA GLU A 147 19.15 4.89 1.49
C GLU A 147 19.08 5.37 0.04
N ARG A 148 19.48 4.51 -0.91
CA ARG A 148 19.43 4.82 -2.35
C ARG A 148 17.99 4.99 -2.86
N VAL A 149 17.10 4.12 -2.39
CA VAL A 149 15.67 4.19 -2.73
C VAL A 149 15.01 5.40 -2.10
N ALA A 150 15.37 5.73 -0.86
CA ALA A 150 14.89 6.93 -0.16
C ALA A 150 15.30 8.21 -0.90
N ALA A 151 16.58 8.29 -1.31
CA ALA A 151 17.07 9.42 -2.10
C ALA A 151 16.30 9.60 -3.41
N PHE A 152 15.93 8.51 -4.09
CA PHE A 152 15.14 8.55 -5.31
C PHE A 152 13.74 9.17 -5.08
N TYR A 153 13.00 8.72 -4.07
CA TYR A 153 11.64 9.24 -3.81
C TYR A 153 11.65 10.70 -3.35
N GLY A 154 12.56 11.08 -2.49
CA GLY A 154 12.73 12.48 -2.07
C GLY A 154 13.15 13.39 -3.22
N ASP A 155 14.08 12.92 -4.06
CA ASP A 155 14.58 13.71 -5.17
C ASP A 155 13.56 13.86 -6.30
N ILE A 156 12.99 12.77 -6.80
CA ILE A 156 12.11 12.82 -7.99
C ILE A 156 10.74 13.40 -7.64
N PHE A 157 10.13 12.97 -6.55
CA PHE A 157 8.73 13.28 -6.24
C PHE A 157 8.57 14.42 -5.22
N GLY A 158 9.65 14.85 -4.58
CA GLY A 158 9.59 15.90 -3.58
C GLY A 158 8.72 15.57 -2.37
N LEU A 159 8.63 14.27 -2.04
CA LEU A 159 7.95 13.83 -0.82
C LEU A 159 8.72 14.31 0.41
N GLU A 160 8.00 14.80 1.41
CA GLU A 160 8.61 15.34 2.62
C GLU A 160 9.10 14.20 3.55
N PRO A 161 10.35 14.27 4.04
CA PRO A 161 10.81 13.33 5.05
C PRO A 161 9.95 13.41 6.32
N SER A 162 9.52 12.27 6.83
CA SER A 162 8.84 12.20 8.11
C SER A 162 9.83 12.45 9.26
N ASN A 163 9.38 13.16 10.30
CA ASN A 163 10.17 13.43 11.49
C ASN A 163 10.32 12.22 12.43
N ASP A 164 9.63 11.11 12.15
CA ASP A 164 9.71 9.88 12.94
C ASP A 164 10.56 8.82 12.21
N PRO A 165 11.85 8.68 12.53
CA PRO A 165 12.73 7.74 11.85
C PRO A 165 12.42 6.27 12.18
N GLY A 166 11.70 5.99 13.29
CA GLY A 166 11.49 4.64 13.79
C GLY A 166 12.76 3.92 14.23
N GLU A 167 12.59 2.73 14.80
CA GLU A 167 13.70 1.89 15.31
C GLU A 167 14.15 0.81 14.30
N ASP A 168 13.53 0.77 13.12
CA ASP A 168 13.77 -0.26 12.10
C ASP A 168 14.90 0.08 11.11
N GLY A 169 15.47 1.30 11.22
CA GLY A 169 16.51 1.81 10.32
C GLY A 169 15.98 2.17 8.93
N GLY A 170 14.66 2.35 8.79
CA GLY A 170 14.01 2.73 7.54
C GLY A 170 13.95 4.25 7.35
N PHE A 171 13.56 4.63 6.14
CA PHE A 171 13.27 6.01 5.76
C PHE A 171 11.77 6.17 5.55
N ARG A 172 11.26 7.36 5.81
CA ARG A 172 9.83 7.65 5.71
C ARG A 172 9.58 8.96 4.99
N PHE A 173 8.66 8.91 4.03
CA PHE A 173 8.25 10.06 3.24
C PHE A 173 6.74 10.18 3.27
N SER A 174 6.24 11.40 3.33
CA SER A 174 4.80 11.67 3.37
C SER A 174 4.38 12.65 2.27
N ASP A 175 3.16 12.48 1.80
CA ASP A 175 2.45 13.45 0.97
C ASP A 175 1.58 14.42 1.81
N GLY A 176 1.73 14.38 3.15
CA GLY A 176 0.93 15.13 4.10
C GLY A 176 -0.24 14.34 4.70
N ARG A 177 -0.60 13.17 4.13
CA ARG A 177 -1.67 12.29 4.63
C ARG A 177 -1.24 10.83 4.75
N VAL A 178 -0.53 10.34 3.75
CA VAL A 178 -0.04 8.97 3.69
C VAL A 178 1.48 8.97 3.79
N THR A 179 2.01 8.03 4.54
CA THR A 179 3.46 7.84 4.68
C THR A 179 3.89 6.58 3.95
N MET A 180 4.90 6.69 3.12
CA MET A 180 5.63 5.56 2.57
C MET A 180 6.84 5.26 3.45
N SER A 181 6.93 4.04 3.98
CA SER A 181 8.08 3.54 4.73
C SER A 181 8.97 2.68 3.85
N ILE A 182 10.23 3.04 3.75
CA ILE A 182 11.26 2.31 3.00
C ILE A 182 12.12 1.57 4.02
N LEU A 183 11.88 0.28 4.18
CA LEU A 183 12.50 -0.56 5.20
C LEU A 183 13.69 -1.33 4.62
N PRO A 184 14.82 -1.47 5.35
CA PRO A 184 15.90 -2.32 4.90
C PRO A 184 15.46 -3.81 4.91
N TRP A 185 15.84 -4.54 3.86
CA TRP A 185 15.75 -6.00 3.81
C TRP A 185 17.14 -6.61 3.96
N LYS A 186 17.26 -7.61 4.83
CA LYS A 186 18.49 -8.38 5.06
C LYS A 186 18.19 -9.87 4.91
N ILE A 187 19.19 -10.65 4.55
CA ILE A 187 19.03 -12.11 4.45
C ILE A 187 18.60 -12.75 5.78
N SER A 188 18.95 -12.14 6.91
CA SER A 188 18.47 -12.56 8.24
C SER A 188 16.96 -12.43 8.41
N ASP A 189 16.29 -11.57 7.63
CA ASP A 189 14.84 -11.42 7.66
C ASP A 189 14.14 -12.64 7.03
N PHE A 190 14.80 -13.28 6.05
CA PHE A 190 14.34 -14.54 5.49
C PHE A 190 14.46 -15.69 6.51
N ASP A 191 15.65 -15.85 7.10
CA ASP A 191 15.96 -16.95 8.00
C ASP A 191 15.09 -16.95 9.28
N GLY A 192 14.72 -15.77 9.79
CA GLY A 192 13.97 -15.66 11.04
C GLY A 192 12.47 -15.44 10.87
N SER A 193 12.05 -14.67 9.88
CA SER A 193 10.68 -14.16 9.74
C SER A 193 10.00 -14.50 8.42
N GLY A 194 10.62 -15.29 7.57
CA GLY A 194 10.05 -15.73 6.29
C GLY A 194 9.89 -14.63 5.24
N ILE A 195 10.57 -13.49 5.38
CA ILE A 195 10.53 -12.45 4.34
C ILE A 195 11.49 -12.84 3.21
N GLU A 196 10.99 -13.60 2.26
CA GLU A 196 11.78 -14.27 1.22
C GLU A 196 12.57 -13.30 0.32
N GLN A 197 12.05 -12.09 0.11
CA GLN A 197 12.64 -11.14 -0.83
C GLN A 197 12.20 -9.70 -0.52
N PRO A 198 12.93 -8.70 -1.05
CA PRO A 198 12.45 -7.32 -1.12
C PRO A 198 11.12 -7.25 -1.85
N ALA A 199 10.14 -6.56 -1.27
CA ALA A 199 8.80 -6.37 -1.84
C ALA A 199 8.00 -5.37 -1.01
N MET A 200 6.73 -5.14 -1.38
CA MET A 200 5.73 -4.52 -0.51
C MET A 200 5.60 -5.34 0.78
N ASP A 201 5.51 -4.67 1.92
CA ASP A 201 5.57 -5.30 3.25
C ASP A 201 4.22 -5.32 3.98
N HIS A 202 3.61 -4.17 4.18
CA HIS A 202 2.32 -4.03 4.88
C HIS A 202 1.60 -2.75 4.50
N ILE A 203 0.32 -2.68 4.90
CA ILE A 203 -0.53 -1.50 4.77
C ILE A 203 -0.96 -1.06 6.17
N GLY A 204 -0.88 0.22 6.45
CA GLY A 204 -1.29 0.81 7.72
C GLY A 204 -2.61 1.56 7.62
N PHE A 205 -3.41 1.40 8.65
CA PHE A 205 -4.69 2.08 8.82
C PHE A 205 -4.71 2.92 10.08
N ARG A 206 -5.42 4.01 10.03
CA ARG A 206 -5.79 4.81 11.19
C ARG A 206 -7.29 4.66 11.46
N VAL A 207 -7.63 4.45 12.72
CA VAL A 207 -9.02 4.34 13.17
C VAL A 207 -9.28 5.34 14.30
N PRO A 208 -10.51 5.87 14.45
CA PRO A 208 -10.81 6.87 15.50
C PRO A 208 -10.69 6.30 16.91
N ASP A 209 -11.02 5.03 17.10
CA ASP A 209 -11.01 4.32 18.39
C ASP A 209 -10.49 2.89 18.18
N LEU A 210 -9.31 2.62 18.72
CA LEU A 210 -8.66 1.31 18.55
C LEU A 210 -9.34 0.20 19.35
N GLU A 211 -9.86 0.49 20.56
CA GLU A 211 -10.56 -0.51 21.36
C GLU A 211 -11.87 -0.93 20.71
N ALA A 212 -12.65 0.03 20.25
CA ALA A 212 -13.87 -0.24 19.48
C ALA A 212 -13.59 -0.98 18.17
N PHE A 213 -12.46 -0.68 17.51
CA PHE A 213 -12.03 -1.42 16.32
C PHE A 213 -11.70 -2.87 16.63
N ILE A 214 -10.97 -3.15 17.71
CA ILE A 214 -10.63 -4.53 18.13
C ILE A 214 -11.91 -5.32 18.44
N GLU A 215 -12.86 -4.75 19.16
CA GLU A 215 -14.17 -5.36 19.41
C GLU A 215 -14.95 -5.63 18.11
N LYS A 216 -14.90 -4.69 17.16
CA LYS A 216 -15.48 -4.86 15.81
C LYS A 216 -14.84 -6.04 15.09
N VAL A 217 -13.50 -6.17 15.15
CA VAL A 217 -12.76 -7.28 14.54
C VAL A 217 -13.20 -8.62 15.12
N GLU A 218 -13.26 -8.77 16.42
CA GLU A 218 -13.67 -10.01 17.09
C GLU A 218 -15.12 -10.40 16.76
N ARG A 219 -16.04 -9.44 16.81
CA ARG A 219 -17.44 -9.66 16.47
C ARG A 219 -17.60 -10.11 15.01
N LEU A 220 -17.03 -9.37 14.06
CA LEU A 220 -17.15 -9.69 12.64
C LEU A 220 -16.49 -11.01 12.28
N ALA A 221 -15.37 -11.36 12.92
CA ALA A 221 -14.71 -12.64 12.70
C ALA A 221 -15.55 -13.83 13.17
N ASN A 222 -16.29 -13.67 14.26
CA ASN A 222 -17.23 -14.68 14.75
C ASN A 222 -18.46 -14.82 13.85
N ASP A 223 -19.02 -13.68 13.41
CA ASP A 223 -20.23 -13.66 12.58
C ASP A 223 -19.95 -14.11 11.12
N ASN A 224 -18.75 -13.82 10.61
CA ASN A 224 -18.36 -14.09 9.23
C ASN A 224 -16.95 -14.71 9.14
N PRO A 225 -16.76 -15.98 9.53
CA PRO A 225 -15.42 -16.59 9.62
C PRO A 225 -14.68 -16.68 8.28
N HIS A 226 -15.37 -16.61 7.14
CA HIS A 226 -14.75 -16.66 5.81
C HIS A 226 -14.07 -15.33 5.39
N ILE A 227 -14.38 -14.23 6.06
CA ILE A 227 -13.67 -12.95 5.92
C ILE A 227 -12.90 -12.59 7.20
N ALA A 228 -12.72 -13.54 8.12
CA ALA A 228 -11.99 -13.29 9.35
C ALA A 228 -10.49 -13.03 9.05
N PRO A 229 -9.86 -12.11 9.79
CA PRO A 229 -8.42 -11.89 9.67
C PRO A 229 -7.64 -13.13 10.10
N ARG A 230 -6.48 -13.35 9.49
CA ARG A 230 -5.58 -14.42 9.87
C ARG A 230 -4.73 -14.05 11.07
N LYS A 231 -4.41 -15.03 11.91
CA LYS A 231 -3.46 -14.87 13.01
C LYS A 231 -2.03 -14.86 12.47
N ILE A 232 -1.27 -13.81 12.79
CA ILE A 232 0.13 -13.69 12.38
C ILE A 232 1.02 -14.63 13.20
N ALA A 233 0.92 -14.57 14.52
CA ALA A 233 1.83 -15.21 15.46
C ALA A 233 1.39 -16.65 15.86
N PHE A 234 1.01 -17.49 14.90
CA PHE A 234 0.57 -18.86 15.22
C PHE A 234 1.75 -19.87 15.31
N ASN A 235 2.92 -19.54 14.75
CA ASN A 235 4.17 -20.30 14.81
C ASN A 235 5.36 -19.40 15.12
N ASP A 236 6.56 -19.94 15.21
CA ASP A 236 7.75 -19.16 15.59
C ASP A 236 8.18 -18.15 14.51
N GLU A 237 8.02 -18.50 13.23
CA GLU A 237 8.24 -17.58 12.12
C GLU A 237 7.24 -16.40 12.17
N GLY A 238 5.97 -16.68 12.39
CA GLY A 238 4.94 -15.65 12.56
C GLY A 238 5.19 -14.76 13.78
N LYS A 239 5.71 -15.29 14.88
CA LYS A 239 6.12 -14.49 16.04
C LYS A 239 7.31 -13.59 15.72
N ALA A 240 8.32 -14.10 15.02
CA ALA A 240 9.47 -13.33 14.57
C ALA A 240 9.04 -12.22 13.57
N ARG A 241 8.13 -12.56 12.65
CA ARG A 241 7.54 -11.60 11.71
C ARG A 241 6.80 -10.47 12.41
N LEU A 242 5.99 -10.81 13.42
CA LEU A 242 5.27 -9.83 14.23
C LEU A 242 6.24 -8.95 15.06
N ALA A 243 7.30 -9.52 15.62
CA ALA A 243 8.31 -8.76 16.35
C ALA A 243 9.04 -7.75 15.45
N LEU A 244 9.34 -8.14 14.21
CA LEU A 244 9.92 -7.24 13.22
C LEU A 244 8.95 -6.12 12.82
N HIS A 245 7.67 -6.47 12.62
CA HIS A 245 6.61 -5.53 12.29
C HIS A 245 6.38 -4.47 13.38
N LYS A 246 6.42 -4.87 14.67
CA LYS A 246 6.27 -3.96 15.83
C LYS A 246 7.37 -2.90 15.97
N ARG A 247 8.46 -3.03 15.24
CA ARG A 247 9.51 -2.00 15.20
C ARG A 247 9.13 -0.82 14.28
N CYS A 248 8.11 -0.98 13.46
CA CYS A 248 7.55 0.12 12.68
C CYS A 248 6.75 1.06 13.60
N PRO A 249 6.87 2.39 13.46
CA PRO A 249 6.37 3.33 14.47
C PRO A 249 4.87 3.61 14.43
N TYR A 250 4.14 3.13 13.43
CA TYR A 250 2.80 3.65 13.14
C TYR A 250 1.64 2.89 13.75
N GLY A 251 1.81 1.60 14.07
CA GLY A 251 0.71 0.77 14.52
C GLY A 251 0.92 0.17 15.90
N THR A 252 -0.16 0.00 16.61
CA THR A 252 -0.18 -0.68 17.91
C THR A 252 -0.91 -2.01 17.85
N TYR A 253 -1.71 -2.22 16.81
CA TYR A 253 -2.44 -3.44 16.57
C TYR A 253 -2.17 -4.00 15.18
N ALA A 254 -1.71 -5.25 15.12
CA ALA A 254 -1.36 -5.92 13.89
C ALA A 254 -2.30 -7.10 13.62
N LEU A 255 -2.77 -7.22 12.38
CA LEU A 255 -3.55 -8.34 11.88
C LEU A 255 -3.11 -8.68 10.45
N ALA A 256 -3.62 -9.78 9.92
CA ALA A 256 -3.47 -10.07 8.50
C ALA A 256 -4.84 -10.24 7.86
N ASP A 257 -4.97 -9.78 6.62
CA ASP A 257 -6.19 -10.00 5.86
C ASP A 257 -6.42 -11.49 5.53
N PRO A 258 -7.54 -11.89 4.90
CA PRO A 258 -7.81 -13.28 4.55
C PRO A 258 -6.76 -13.94 3.65
N ASP A 259 -6.00 -13.17 2.87
CA ASP A 259 -4.91 -13.69 2.04
C ASP A 259 -3.55 -13.73 2.77
N GLY A 260 -3.45 -13.09 3.94
CA GLY A 260 -2.25 -13.05 4.76
C GLY A 260 -1.40 -11.79 4.57
N ASN A 261 -1.91 -10.75 3.87
CA ASN A 261 -1.23 -9.47 3.82
C ASN A 261 -1.23 -8.82 5.20
N LEU A 262 -0.09 -8.35 5.64
CA LEU A 262 0.03 -7.70 6.94
C LEU A 262 -0.62 -6.33 6.93
N LEU A 263 -1.37 -6.08 7.99
CA LEU A 263 -2.03 -4.81 8.25
C LEU A 263 -1.61 -4.29 9.62
N ASP A 264 -1.44 -3.00 9.70
CA ASP A 264 -1.04 -2.26 10.86
C ASP A 264 -2.13 -1.23 11.21
N VAL A 265 -2.54 -1.14 12.46
CA VAL A 265 -3.65 -0.27 12.86
C VAL A 265 -3.25 0.60 14.03
N ALA A 266 -3.42 1.91 13.86
CA ALA A 266 -3.18 2.92 14.86
C ALA A 266 -4.45 3.69 15.20
N GLN A 267 -4.52 4.23 16.40
CA GLN A 267 -5.52 5.23 16.75
C GLN A 267 -5.16 6.59 16.14
N ALA A 268 -6.18 7.37 15.75
CA ALA A 268 -6.04 8.72 15.19
C ALA A 268 -5.52 9.72 16.23
#